data_417b25be89c8b7d554a67ab865e53e63
#
_entry.id   417b25be89c8b7d554a67ab865e53e63
#
_cell.length_a   1.000
_cell.length_b   1.000
_cell.length_c   1.000
_cell.angle_alpha   90.00
_cell.angle_beta   90.00
_cell.angle_gamma   90.00
#
_symmetry.space_group_name_H-M   'P 1'
#
loop_
_entity.id
_entity.type
_entity.pdbx_description
1 polymer ?
#
loop_
_entity_poly.entity_id
_entity_poly.type
_entity_poly.pdbx_seq_one_letter_code
_entity_poly.pdbx_strand_id
1 'polypeptide(L)'
;MKTYAIGDVHGCFDTLEKLLQQIPNESRLIFIGDIINRGPKSLETIRTVMRMGDRAECLLGNHELHLLAVYAGQRAMSPEDTISEILNAPDCDDIIQWLRNRPLALVDHGFLC
;
A
#
# COMPACT_ATOMS: atom_id res chain seq x y z
N MET A 1 7.83 5.07 21.48
CA MET A 1 6.94 4.74 20.36
C MET A 1 7.35 3.40 19.76
N LYS A 2 6.41 2.49 19.58
CA LYS A 2 6.69 1.20 18.96
C LYS A 2 6.52 1.26 17.47
N THR A 3 7.29 0.44 16.74
CA THR A 3 7.21 0.30 15.30
C THR A 3 6.73 -1.11 14.97
N TYR A 4 5.77 -1.20 14.07
CA TYR A 4 5.22 -2.47 13.60
C TYR A 4 5.40 -2.58 12.09
N ALA A 5 5.89 -3.72 11.63
CA ALA A 5 5.96 -4.03 10.21
C ALA A 5 4.74 -4.85 9.81
N ILE A 6 4.10 -4.45 8.72
CA ILE A 6 2.88 -5.11 8.21
C ILE A 6 3.16 -5.56 6.79
N GLY A 7 2.99 -6.85 6.52
CA GLY A 7 3.19 -7.41 5.20
C GLY A 7 1.91 -7.94 4.57
N ASP A 8 1.93 -8.05 3.25
CA ASP A 8 0.99 -8.82 2.43
C ASP A 8 -0.49 -8.51 2.70
N VAL A 9 -0.84 -7.22 2.76
CA VAL A 9 -2.24 -6.80 2.94
C VAL A 9 -3.10 -7.19 1.73
N HIS A 10 -2.59 -7.02 0.51
CA HIS A 10 -3.23 -7.43 -0.75
C HIS A 10 -4.68 -6.97 -0.89
N GLY A 11 -4.99 -5.73 -0.48
CA GLY A 11 -6.34 -5.20 -0.60
C GLY A 11 -7.36 -5.78 0.37
N CYS A 12 -6.93 -6.49 1.39
CA CYS A 12 -7.79 -7.05 2.43
C CYS A 12 -8.04 -6.01 3.52
N PHE A 13 -8.83 -5.00 3.18
CA PHE A 13 -9.07 -3.84 4.02
C PHE A 13 -9.68 -4.20 5.38
N ASP A 14 -10.65 -5.10 5.40
CA ASP A 14 -11.34 -5.46 6.64
C ASP A 14 -10.38 -6.11 7.64
N THR A 15 -9.47 -6.96 7.14
CA THR A 15 -8.43 -7.58 7.98
C THR A 15 -7.45 -6.54 8.48
N LEU A 16 -7.04 -5.61 7.63
CA LEU A 16 -6.15 -4.51 8.01
C LEU A 16 -6.79 -3.65 9.11
N GLU A 17 -8.07 -3.29 8.94
CA GLU A 17 -8.78 -2.47 9.91
C GLU A 17 -8.82 -3.14 11.29
N LYS A 18 -9.10 -4.45 11.33
CA LYS A 18 -9.08 -5.21 12.58
C LYS A 18 -7.71 -5.21 13.24
N LEU A 19 -6.66 -5.36 12.44
CA LEU A 19 -5.29 -5.32 12.94
C LEU A 19 -4.95 -3.94 13.51
N LEU A 20 -5.32 -2.88 12.81
CA LEU A 20 -5.06 -1.51 13.26
C LEU A 20 -5.75 -1.18 14.58
N GLN A 21 -6.92 -1.76 14.84
CA GLN A 21 -7.63 -1.59 16.12
C GLN A 21 -6.86 -2.18 17.30
N GLN A 22 -6.00 -3.15 17.06
CA GLN A 22 -5.19 -3.81 18.08
C GLN A 22 -3.84 -3.14 18.31
N ILE A 23 -3.46 -2.19 17.45
CA ILE A 23 -2.18 -1.49 17.53
C ILE A 23 -2.42 -0.12 18.19
N PRO A 24 -1.56 0.29 19.15
CA PRO A 24 -1.68 1.62 19.76
C PRO A 24 -1.61 2.73 18.71
N ASN A 25 -2.47 3.74 18.84
CA ASN A 25 -2.60 4.82 17.86
C ASN A 25 -1.31 5.64 17.66
N GLU A 26 -0.39 5.60 18.61
CA GLU A 26 0.86 6.34 18.56
C GLU A 26 1.98 5.56 17.88
N SER A 27 1.72 4.31 17.47
CA SER A 27 2.74 3.45 16.87
C SER A 27 3.08 3.89 15.45
N ARG A 28 4.34 3.71 15.08
CA ARG A 28 4.78 3.84 13.71
C ARG A 28 4.54 2.54 12.97
N LEU A 29 4.09 2.64 11.72
CA LEU A 29 3.81 1.47 10.89
C LEU A 29 4.69 1.47 9.65
N ILE A 30 5.19 0.30 9.29
CA ILE A 30 5.95 0.10 8.06
C ILE A 30 5.24 -1.00 7.26
N PHE A 31 4.65 -0.62 6.13
CA PHE A 31 4.07 -1.57 5.20
C PHE A 31 5.17 -2.03 4.24
N ILE A 32 5.48 -3.30 4.25
CA ILE A 32 6.63 -3.85 3.52
C ILE A 32 6.34 -4.18 2.06
N GLY A 33 5.28 -3.59 1.52
CA GLY A 33 4.88 -3.76 0.13
C GLY A 33 3.68 -4.67 -0.01
N ASP A 34 3.19 -4.79 -1.25
CA ASP A 34 2.04 -5.63 -1.60
C ASP A 34 0.79 -5.32 -0.77
N ILE A 35 0.50 -4.04 -0.58
CA ILE A 35 -0.70 -3.62 0.16
C ILE A 35 -1.95 -3.69 -0.70
N ILE A 36 -1.81 -3.71 -2.01
CA ILE A 36 -2.91 -3.72 -2.98
C ILE A 36 -2.90 -4.98 -3.81
N ASN A 37 -3.96 -5.14 -4.60
CA ASN A 37 -4.17 -6.23 -5.54
C ASN A 37 -4.53 -7.57 -4.87
N ARG A 38 -5.21 -8.42 -5.61
CA ARG A 38 -5.71 -9.75 -5.23
C ARG A 38 -6.91 -9.72 -4.29
N GLY A 39 -6.91 -8.89 -3.24
CA GLY A 39 -8.05 -8.74 -2.34
C GLY A 39 -9.11 -7.80 -2.89
N PRO A 40 -10.28 -7.72 -2.22
CA PRO A 40 -11.46 -7.05 -2.77
C PRO A 40 -11.48 -5.53 -2.60
N LYS A 41 -10.64 -4.95 -1.75
CA LYS A 41 -10.74 -3.53 -1.38
C LYS A 41 -9.40 -2.81 -1.46
N SER A 42 -8.74 -2.91 -2.61
CA SER A 42 -7.44 -2.27 -2.84
C SER A 42 -7.51 -0.75 -2.70
N LEU A 43 -8.58 -0.12 -3.20
CA LEU A 43 -8.73 1.33 -3.14
C LEU A 43 -8.85 1.83 -1.70
N GLU A 44 -9.71 1.21 -0.89
CA GLU A 44 -9.86 1.59 0.52
C GLU A 44 -8.58 1.36 1.30
N THR A 45 -7.87 0.26 1.01
CA THR A 45 -6.60 -0.06 1.66
C THR A 45 -5.55 1.02 1.41
N ILE A 46 -5.34 1.37 0.15
CA ILE A 46 -4.30 2.36 -0.19
C ILE A 46 -4.66 3.75 0.34
N ARG A 47 -5.93 4.13 0.27
CA ARG A 47 -6.38 5.42 0.82
C ARG A 47 -6.16 5.49 2.34
N THR A 48 -6.38 4.39 3.04
CA THR A 48 -6.15 4.31 4.48
C THR A 48 -4.68 4.51 4.82
N VAL A 49 -3.79 3.85 4.10
CA VAL A 49 -2.33 4.01 4.31
C VAL A 49 -1.90 5.44 4.01
N MET A 50 -2.39 6.03 2.93
CA MET A 50 -2.07 7.42 2.57
C MET A 50 -2.51 8.41 3.67
N ARG A 51 -3.69 8.19 4.26
CA ARG A 51 -4.23 9.06 5.31
C ARG A 51 -3.45 9.00 6.61
N MET A 52 -2.67 7.97 6.83
CA MET A 52 -1.83 7.86 8.03
C MET A 52 -0.68 8.86 8.03
N GLY A 53 -0.33 9.42 6.87
CA GLY A 53 0.71 10.43 6.75
C GLY A 53 2.06 9.94 7.27
N ASP A 54 2.71 10.76 8.10
CA ASP A 54 4.06 10.44 8.60
C ASP A 54 4.10 9.25 9.57
N ARG A 55 2.96 8.82 10.07
CA ARG A 55 2.88 7.66 10.96
C ARG A 55 3.19 6.36 10.22
N ALA A 56 2.93 6.30 8.93
CA ALA A 56 3.10 5.10 8.14
C ALA A 56 4.08 5.32 7.01
N GLU A 57 5.01 4.39 6.84
CA GLU A 57 5.84 4.31 5.64
C GLU A 57 5.41 3.08 4.85
N CYS A 58 5.46 3.18 3.52
CA CYS A 58 5.08 2.09 2.65
C CYS A 58 6.20 1.84 1.64
N LEU A 59 6.63 0.59 1.54
CA LEU A 59 7.59 0.18 0.53
C LEU A 59 6.85 -0.29 -0.72
N LEU A 60 7.47 -0.16 -1.87
CA LEU A 60 6.92 -0.67 -3.12
C LEU A 60 7.19 -2.16 -3.23
N GLY A 61 6.14 -2.96 -3.28
CA GLY A 61 6.23 -4.37 -3.61
C GLY A 61 5.91 -4.63 -5.08
N ASN A 62 5.89 -5.89 -5.47
CA ASN A 62 5.64 -6.28 -6.87
C ASN A 62 4.28 -5.79 -7.37
N HIS A 63 3.26 -5.82 -6.52
CA HIS A 63 1.91 -5.42 -6.92
C HIS A 63 1.78 -3.91 -7.11
N GLU A 64 2.46 -3.10 -6.32
CA GLU A 64 2.51 -1.65 -6.52
C GLU A 64 3.27 -1.29 -7.79
N LEU A 65 4.39 -1.97 -8.06
CA LEU A 65 5.13 -1.78 -9.31
C LEU A 65 4.28 -2.19 -10.51
N HIS A 66 3.50 -3.26 -10.39
CA HIS A 66 2.57 -3.69 -11.43
C HIS A 66 1.51 -2.61 -11.70
N LEU A 67 0.92 -2.04 -10.66
CA LEU A 67 -0.05 -0.95 -10.81
C LEU A 67 0.56 0.24 -11.55
N LEU A 68 1.77 0.65 -11.17
CA LEU A 68 2.46 1.76 -11.84
C LEU A 68 2.72 1.45 -13.32
N ALA A 69 3.11 0.22 -13.63
CA ALA A 69 3.36 -0.21 -15.00
C ALA A 69 2.08 -0.24 -15.84
N VAL A 70 0.97 -0.70 -15.28
CA VAL A 70 -0.34 -0.70 -15.95
C VAL A 70 -0.79 0.73 -16.21
N TYR A 71 -0.68 1.61 -15.21
CA TYR A 71 -1.04 3.01 -15.35
C TYR A 71 -0.25 3.70 -16.46
N ALA A 72 1.04 3.39 -16.56
CA ALA A 72 1.92 3.97 -17.58
C ALA A 72 1.77 3.32 -18.96
N GLY A 73 0.92 2.30 -19.11
CA GLY A 73 0.72 1.60 -20.37
C GLY A 73 1.81 0.61 -20.71
N GLN A 74 2.68 0.25 -19.76
CA GLN A 74 3.79 -0.67 -19.98
C GLN A 74 3.42 -2.14 -19.77
N ARG A 75 2.30 -2.42 -19.13
CA ARG A 75 1.80 -3.78 -18.87
C ARG A 75 0.29 -3.80 -18.99
N ALA A 76 -0.24 -4.97 -19.37
CA ALA A 76 -1.68 -5.21 -19.38
C ALA A 76 -2.12 -5.79 -18.03
N MET A 77 -3.38 -5.52 -17.64
CA MET A 77 -3.99 -6.18 -16.50
C MET A 77 -4.23 -7.65 -16.78
N SER A 78 -4.03 -8.49 -15.77
CA SER A 78 -4.40 -9.90 -15.83
C SER A 78 -5.80 -10.11 -15.22
N PRO A 79 -6.46 -11.27 -15.50
CA PRO A 79 -7.78 -11.54 -14.93
C PRO A 79 -7.81 -11.60 -13.40
N GLU A 80 -6.68 -11.90 -12.75
CA GLU A 80 -6.60 -11.94 -11.29
C GLU A 80 -6.40 -10.57 -10.65
N ASP A 81 -6.14 -9.52 -11.44
CA ASP A 81 -5.88 -8.20 -10.89
C ASP A 81 -7.15 -7.56 -10.35
N THR A 82 -7.04 -6.91 -9.19
CA THR A 82 -8.14 -6.19 -8.54
C THR A 82 -7.80 -4.70 -8.36
N ILE A 83 -7.02 -4.14 -9.29
CA ILE A 83 -6.55 -2.75 -9.23
C ILE A 83 -7.40 -1.78 -10.06
N SER A 84 -8.41 -2.27 -10.79
CA SER A 84 -9.23 -1.42 -11.65
C SER A 84 -9.95 -0.33 -10.88
N GLU A 85 -10.37 -0.57 -9.66
CA GLU A 85 -11.03 0.45 -8.84
C GLU A 85 -10.10 1.63 -8.53
N ILE A 86 -8.79 1.37 -8.39
CA ILE A 86 -7.79 2.44 -8.22
C ILE A 86 -7.64 3.22 -9.52
N LEU A 87 -7.52 2.52 -10.64
CA LEU A 87 -7.33 3.15 -11.96
C LEU A 87 -8.53 4.01 -12.36
N ASN A 88 -9.73 3.64 -11.92
CA ASN A 88 -10.98 4.36 -12.22
C ASN A 88 -11.38 5.37 -11.15
N ALA A 89 -10.61 5.50 -10.07
CA ALA A 89 -10.93 6.41 -8.98
C ALA A 89 -10.71 7.87 -9.38
N PRO A 90 -11.52 8.81 -8.85
CA PRO A 90 -11.31 10.23 -9.14
C PRO A 90 -9.95 10.77 -8.66
N ASP A 91 -9.38 10.16 -7.63
CA ASP A 91 -8.07 10.52 -7.07
C ASP A 91 -6.94 9.61 -7.55
N CYS A 92 -7.13 8.90 -8.67
CA CYS A 92 -6.12 7.98 -9.21
C CYS A 92 -4.75 8.66 -9.38
N ASP A 93 -4.73 9.85 -9.97
CA ASP A 93 -3.45 10.56 -10.20
C ASP A 93 -2.73 10.88 -8.89
N ASP A 94 -3.45 11.24 -7.85
CA ASP A 94 -2.87 11.50 -6.53
C ASP A 94 -2.30 10.23 -5.93
N ILE A 95 -3.00 9.11 -6.07
CA ILE A 95 -2.55 7.80 -5.60
C ILE A 95 -1.26 7.40 -6.33
N ILE A 96 -1.22 7.55 -7.64
CA ILE A 96 -0.04 7.22 -8.44
C ILE A 96 1.15 8.09 -8.03
N GLN A 97 0.95 9.39 -7.83
CA GLN A 97 2.02 10.28 -7.37
C GLN A 97 2.54 9.88 -6.00
N TRP A 98 1.65 9.53 -5.09
CA TRP A 98 2.05 9.05 -3.76
C TRP A 98 2.91 7.79 -3.87
N LEU A 99 2.49 6.83 -4.70
CA LEU A 99 3.25 5.58 -4.90
C LEU A 99 4.63 5.84 -5.50
N ARG A 100 4.73 6.75 -6.47
CA ARG A 100 6.01 7.07 -7.11
C ARG A 100 7.04 7.62 -6.13
N ASN A 101 6.58 8.20 -5.03
CA ASN A 101 7.46 8.76 -4.01
C ASN A 101 7.79 7.78 -2.88
N ARG A 102 7.33 6.52 -2.99
CA ARG A 102 7.62 5.52 -1.96
C ARG A 102 8.94 4.82 -2.24
N PRO A 103 9.71 4.50 -1.20
CA PRO A 103 10.99 3.81 -1.37
C PRO A 103 10.80 2.34 -1.73
N LEU A 104 11.82 1.76 -2.37
CA LEU A 104 11.90 0.32 -2.58
C LEU A 104 12.40 -0.41 -1.36
N ALA A 105 13.17 0.27 -0.53
CA ALA A 105 13.69 -0.27 0.71
C ALA A 105 13.83 0.84 1.74
N LEU A 106 13.78 0.47 3.01
CA LEU A 106 13.90 1.40 4.12
C LEU A 106 14.88 0.85 5.15
N VAL A 107 15.73 1.72 5.70
CA VAL A 107 16.56 1.39 6.85
C VAL A 107 15.94 2.04 8.08
N ASP A 108 15.58 1.21 9.06
CA ASP A 108 14.98 1.68 10.30
C ASP A 108 15.65 0.98 11.46
N HIS A 109 16.16 1.74 12.43
CA HIS A 109 16.88 1.20 13.59
C HIS A 109 18.03 0.25 13.22
N GLY A 110 18.68 0.49 12.07
CA GLY A 110 19.77 -0.35 11.60
C GLY A 110 19.37 -1.60 10.85
N PHE A 111 18.08 -1.80 10.61
CA PHE A 111 17.56 -2.92 9.83
C PHE A 111 17.12 -2.46 8.45
N LEU A 112 17.42 -3.25 7.44
CA LEU A 112 16.95 -3.04 6.08
C LEU A 112 15.62 -3.74 5.89
N CYS A 113 14.62 -3.01 5.46
CA CYS A 113 13.29 -3.55 5.15
C CYS A 113 13.02 -3.59 3.65
#